data_ce87f6482cfd5cf8bfa04d3c48b3d86f
#
_entry.id   ce87f6482cfd5cf8bfa04d3c48b3d86f
#
_cell.length_a   1.000
_cell.length_b   1.000
_cell.length_c   1.000
_cell.angle_alpha   90.00
_cell.angle_beta   90.00
_cell.angle_gamma   90.00
#
_symmetry.space_group_name_H-M   'P 1'
#
loop_
_entity.id
_entity.type
_entity.pdbx_description
1 polymer ?
#
loop_
_entity_poly.entity_id
_entity_poly.type
_entity_poly.pdbx_seq_one_letter_code
_entity_poly.pdbx_strand_id
1 'polypeptide(L)'
;MAPEILADRTRAPGLGRLPQLLAPGEVDADLTARLDDIVGDHDLETLPSMDDDALHRTHDELEALEREVSQTRRQLFDRIDTLQGEITRRYRTGEASVETLLQ
;
A
#
# COMPACT_ATOMS: atom_id res chain seq x y z
N MET A 1 -1.69 19.18 -0.18
CA MET A 1 -1.96 18.91 0.21
C MET A 1 -2.57 18.35 0.82
N ALA A 2 -2.69 18.45 1.01
CA ALA A 2 -3.58 18.08 1.77
C ALA A 2 -3.80 16.74 1.94
N PRO A 3 -3.54 16.06 1.36
CA PRO A 3 -3.79 14.76 1.47
C PRO A 3 -3.29 14.24 2.64
N GLU A 4 -2.36 14.68 2.95
CA GLU A 4 -1.81 14.18 3.99
C GLU A 4 -2.75 14.28 4.95
N ILE A 5 -3.63 14.96 4.70
CA ILE A 5 -4.55 15.16 5.48
C ILE A 5 -5.07 13.99 5.97
N LEU A 6 -5.55 13.22 5.29
CA LEU A 6 -6.09 12.15 5.74
C LEU A 6 -5.19 11.38 6.46
N ALA A 7 -4.16 11.15 5.97
CA ALA A 7 -3.28 10.29 6.55
C ALA A 7 -2.81 10.84 7.77
N ASP A 8 -2.51 11.99 7.74
CA ASP A 8 -1.98 12.54 8.77
C ASP A 8 -2.62 12.39 9.97
N ARG A 9 -3.65 12.87 10.14
CA ARG A 9 -4.20 12.86 11.31
C ARG A 9 -4.70 11.68 11.62
N THR A 10 -4.73 10.87 10.83
CA THR A 10 -5.33 9.72 11.17
C THR A 10 -4.47 8.89 11.93
N ARG A 11 -3.31 9.23 12.18
CA ARG A 11 -2.50 8.42 12.80
C ARG A 11 -2.91 8.06 14.05
N ALA A 12 -3.66 7.19 14.25
CA ALA A 12 -4.03 6.74 15.50
C ALA A 12 -2.86 6.06 16.04
N PRO A 13 -2.57 6.32 17.19
CA PRO A 13 -1.43 5.78 17.82
C PRO A 13 -1.54 4.31 17.85
N GLY A 14 -0.60 3.69 17.81
CA GLY A 14 -0.62 2.30 17.98
C GLY A 14 -1.01 1.59 16.77
N LEU A 15 -2.11 1.91 16.30
CA LEU A 15 -2.58 1.28 15.23
C LEU A 15 -1.85 1.67 14.09
N GLY A 16 -1.54 2.81 14.01
CA GLY A 16 -0.93 3.24 12.90
C GLY A 16 0.47 3.00 12.80
N ARG A 17 0.99 2.18 13.63
CA ARG A 17 2.30 2.04 13.60
C ARG A 17 2.78 1.31 12.48
N LEU A 18 2.76 1.80 11.34
CA LEU A 18 3.40 1.19 10.25
C LEU A 18 4.86 1.19 10.52
N PRO A 19 5.59 0.35 9.88
CA PRO A 19 7.01 0.33 10.04
C PRO A 19 7.50 1.70 9.71
N GLN A 20 8.38 2.17 10.50
CA GLN A 20 8.85 3.45 10.32
C GLN A 20 9.41 3.73 9.01
N LEU A 21 9.92 2.77 8.33
CA LEU A 21 10.49 2.98 7.09
C LEU A 21 9.49 3.37 6.08
N LEU A 22 8.26 3.08 6.32
CA LEU A 22 7.26 3.30 5.33
C LEU A 22 6.29 4.41 5.61
N ALA A 23 6.82 5.55 5.95
CA ALA A 23 5.95 6.71 6.07
C ALA A 23 5.34 6.95 4.71
N PRO A 24 4.12 7.38 4.63
CA PRO A 24 3.42 7.54 3.36
C PRO A 24 4.17 8.33 2.30
N GLY A 25 4.78 9.40 2.68
CA GLY A 25 5.53 10.18 1.71
C GLY A 25 6.74 9.45 1.19
N GLU A 26 7.35 8.64 2.04
CA GLU A 26 8.52 7.91 1.63
C GLU A 26 8.17 6.77 0.70
N VAL A 27 7.02 6.16 0.88
CA VAL A 27 6.60 5.09 0.02
C VAL A 27 6.35 5.63 -1.38
N ASP A 28 5.71 6.78 -1.47
CA ASP A 28 5.48 7.39 -2.76
C ASP A 28 6.77 7.76 -3.44
N ALA A 29 7.69 8.32 -2.70
CA ALA A 29 8.97 8.73 -3.26
C ALA A 29 9.75 7.52 -3.73
N ASP A 30 9.71 6.44 -2.97
CA ASP A 30 10.41 5.24 -3.34
C ASP A 30 9.84 4.63 -4.61
N LEU A 31 8.53 4.55 -4.70
CA LEU A 31 7.89 4.01 -5.86
C LEU A 31 8.17 4.85 -7.09
N THR A 32 8.09 6.14 -6.95
CA THR A 32 8.36 7.05 -8.06
C THR A 32 9.78 6.91 -8.52
N ALA A 33 10.72 6.82 -7.59
CA ALA A 33 12.12 6.68 -7.96
C ALA A 33 12.37 5.37 -8.68
N ARG A 34 11.75 4.29 -8.21
CA ARG A 34 11.94 3.00 -8.86
C ARG A 34 11.33 2.99 -10.26
N LEU A 35 10.18 3.62 -10.40
CA LEU A 35 9.54 3.70 -11.68
C LEU A 35 10.40 4.51 -12.64
N ASP A 36 10.95 5.62 -12.17
CA ASP A 36 11.80 6.45 -12.99
C ASP A 36 13.08 5.72 -13.38
N ASP A 37 13.62 4.91 -12.50
CA ASP A 37 14.80 4.13 -12.82
C ASP A 37 14.52 3.13 -13.94
N ILE A 38 13.35 2.51 -13.93
CA ILE A 38 13.02 1.53 -14.93
C ILE A 38 12.73 2.18 -16.27
N VAL A 39 11.93 3.22 -16.24
CA VAL A 39 11.54 3.88 -17.46
C VAL A 39 12.64 4.79 -18.00
N GLY A 40 13.43 5.34 -17.11
CA GLY A 40 14.50 6.24 -17.49
C GLY A 40 13.95 7.49 -18.11
N ASP A 41 14.58 7.91 -19.16
CA ASP A 41 14.13 9.11 -19.83
C ASP A 41 13.13 8.78 -20.93
N HIS A 42 12.73 7.51 -21.01
CA HIS A 42 11.82 7.13 -22.07
C HIS A 42 10.42 7.51 -21.74
N ASP A 43 9.69 8.01 -22.68
CA ASP A 43 8.27 8.23 -22.46
C ASP A 43 7.56 7.47 -23.57
N LEU A 44 6.26 7.56 -23.60
CA LEU A 44 5.49 6.76 -24.52
C LEU A 44 5.80 7.12 -25.98
N GLU A 45 6.25 8.32 -26.20
CA GLU A 45 6.53 8.75 -27.55
C GLU A 45 7.83 8.17 -28.08
N THR A 46 8.74 7.79 -27.20
CA THR A 46 10.01 7.25 -27.65
C THR A 46 10.00 5.74 -27.74
N LEU A 47 8.95 5.10 -27.31
CA LEU A 47 8.86 3.65 -27.35
C LEU A 47 9.11 3.06 -28.74
N PRO A 48 8.57 3.63 -29.81
CA PRO A 48 8.79 3.04 -31.12
C PRO A 48 10.23 3.04 -31.55
N SER A 49 11.06 3.87 -30.96
CA SER A 49 12.47 3.92 -31.34
C SER A 49 13.34 3.07 -30.44
N MET A 50 12.82 2.42 -29.45
CA MET A 50 13.61 1.54 -28.60
C MET A 50 13.88 0.24 -29.33
N ASP A 51 15.03 -0.36 -29.08
CA ASP A 51 15.29 -1.63 -29.70
C ASP A 51 14.56 -2.71 -28.92
N ASP A 52 14.46 -3.89 -29.53
CA ASP A 52 13.68 -4.96 -28.94
C ASP A 52 14.15 -5.39 -27.57
N ASP A 53 15.46 -5.49 -27.39
CA ASP A 53 15.97 -5.93 -26.10
C ASP A 53 15.68 -4.93 -25.01
N ALA A 54 15.81 -3.65 -25.30
CA ALA A 54 15.51 -2.63 -24.32
C ALA A 54 14.02 -2.63 -23.99
N LEU A 55 13.20 -2.83 -25.00
CA LEU A 55 11.77 -2.83 -24.81
C LEU A 55 11.36 -3.99 -23.90
N HIS A 56 11.89 -5.17 -24.16
CA HIS A 56 11.57 -6.34 -23.35
C HIS A 56 12.08 -6.19 -21.93
N ARG A 57 13.28 -5.62 -21.77
CA ARG A 57 13.83 -5.44 -20.44
C ARG A 57 12.98 -4.47 -19.63
N THR A 58 12.59 -3.37 -20.25
CA THR A 58 11.76 -2.39 -19.57
C THR A 58 10.41 -3.00 -19.19
N HIS A 59 9.84 -3.76 -20.10
CA HIS A 59 8.57 -4.42 -19.83
C HIS A 59 8.71 -5.38 -18.65
N ASP A 60 9.76 -6.19 -18.64
CA ASP A 60 9.91 -7.18 -17.59
C ASP A 60 10.15 -6.52 -16.22
N GLU A 61 10.88 -5.41 -16.22
CA GLU A 61 11.14 -4.72 -14.98
C GLU A 61 9.87 -4.06 -14.43
N LEU A 62 9.06 -3.51 -15.32
CA LEU A 62 7.81 -2.92 -14.89
C LEU A 62 6.86 -3.99 -14.37
N GLU A 63 6.87 -5.14 -15.02
CA GLU A 63 6.02 -6.25 -14.59
C GLU A 63 6.44 -6.75 -13.22
N ALA A 64 7.73 -6.81 -12.97
CA ALA A 64 8.23 -7.23 -11.67
C ALA A 64 7.85 -6.24 -10.59
N LEU A 65 7.91 -4.95 -10.91
CA LEU A 65 7.52 -3.92 -9.95
C LEU A 65 6.02 -4.02 -9.66
N GLU A 66 5.23 -4.25 -10.69
CA GLU A 66 3.79 -4.36 -10.52
C GLU A 66 3.45 -5.55 -9.60
N ARG A 67 4.15 -6.67 -9.77
CA ARG A 67 3.90 -7.83 -8.92
C ARG A 67 4.26 -7.55 -7.47
N GLU A 68 5.34 -6.83 -7.28
CA GLU A 68 5.78 -6.50 -5.94
C GLU A 68 4.77 -5.58 -5.25
N VAL A 69 4.27 -4.58 -5.96
CA VAL A 69 3.29 -3.66 -5.41
C VAL A 69 1.98 -4.40 -5.13
N SER A 70 1.58 -5.28 -6.02
CA SER A 70 0.36 -6.05 -5.84
C SER A 70 0.45 -6.97 -4.64
N GLN A 71 1.62 -7.53 -4.41
CA GLN A 71 1.81 -8.38 -3.26
C GLN A 71 1.72 -7.59 -1.96
N THR A 72 2.32 -6.41 -1.93
CA THR A 72 2.26 -5.56 -0.77
C THR A 72 0.82 -5.16 -0.49
N ARG A 73 0.07 -4.86 -1.53
CA ARG A 73 -1.31 -4.46 -1.38
C ARG A 73 -2.14 -5.61 -0.82
N ARG A 74 -1.88 -6.83 -1.29
CA ARG A 74 -2.60 -7.99 -0.77
C ARG A 74 -2.30 -8.20 0.70
N GLN A 75 -1.04 -8.01 1.10
CA GLN A 75 -0.67 -8.15 2.49
C GLN A 75 -1.36 -7.11 3.36
N LEU A 76 -1.51 -5.90 2.84
CA LEU A 76 -2.21 -4.87 3.57
C LEU A 76 -3.68 -5.22 3.74
N PHE A 77 -4.31 -5.73 2.70
CA PHE A 77 -5.71 -6.11 2.80
C PHE A 77 -5.88 -7.24 3.82
N ASP A 78 -4.95 -8.20 3.83
CA ASP A 78 -5.04 -9.29 4.80
C ASP A 78 -4.95 -8.75 6.23
N ARG A 79 -4.10 -7.77 6.45
CA ARG A 79 -3.97 -7.19 7.77
C ARG A 79 -5.20 -6.39 8.16
N ILE A 80 -5.76 -5.67 7.21
CA ILE A 80 -6.99 -4.93 7.46
C ILE A 80 -8.10 -5.91 7.83
N ASP A 81 -8.21 -7.01 7.13
CA ASP A 81 -9.24 -8.00 7.41
C ASP A 81 -9.04 -8.60 8.80
N THR A 82 -7.82 -8.87 9.18
CA THR A 82 -7.53 -9.42 10.49
C THR A 82 -7.94 -8.43 11.59
N LEU A 83 -7.59 -7.15 11.38
CA LEU A 83 -7.97 -6.13 12.35
C LEU A 83 -9.46 -5.95 12.43
N GLN A 84 -10.13 -5.97 11.29
CA GLN A 84 -11.58 -5.84 11.29
C GLN A 84 -12.24 -7.01 11.98
N GLY A 85 -11.67 -8.21 11.81
CA GLY A 85 -12.19 -9.38 12.51
C GLY A 85 -12.08 -9.23 14.02
N GLU A 86 -10.96 -8.68 14.48
CA GLU A 86 -10.78 -8.50 15.91
C GLU A 86 -11.71 -7.40 16.44
N ILE A 87 -11.89 -6.34 15.69
CA ILE A 87 -12.79 -5.27 16.08
C ILE A 87 -14.21 -5.82 16.20
N THR A 88 -14.62 -6.61 15.22
CA THR A 88 -15.95 -7.21 15.24
C THR A 88 -16.10 -8.15 16.42
N ARG A 89 -15.07 -8.92 16.70
CA ARG A 89 -15.12 -9.85 17.81
C ARG A 89 -15.31 -9.10 19.13
N ARG A 90 -14.59 -8.01 19.30
CA ARG A 90 -14.70 -7.24 20.52
C ARG A 90 -16.06 -6.58 20.66
N TYR A 91 -16.60 -6.13 19.53
CA TYR A 91 -17.89 -5.50 19.53
C TYR A 91 -18.96 -6.50 19.96
N ARG A 92 -18.91 -7.72 19.43
CA ARG A 92 -19.87 -8.74 19.79
C ARG A 92 -19.72 -9.17 21.23
N THR A 93 -18.49 -9.29 21.70
CA THR A 93 -18.25 -9.64 23.08
C THR A 93 -18.80 -8.55 23.99
N GLY A 94 -18.63 -7.28 23.62
CA GLY A 94 -19.15 -6.19 24.40
C GLY A 94 -20.66 -6.22 24.46
N GLU A 95 -21.29 -6.54 23.35
CA GLU A 95 -22.75 -6.62 23.32
C GLU A 95 -23.22 -7.76 24.19
N ALA A 96 -22.57 -8.89 24.11
CA ALA A 96 -22.96 -10.02 24.92
C ALA A 96 -22.81 -9.72 26.39
N SER A 97 -21.77 -8.99 26.77
CA SER A 97 -21.55 -8.62 28.13
C SER A 97 -22.65 -7.69 28.63
N VAL A 98 -23.06 -6.76 27.77
CA VAL A 98 -24.10 -5.83 28.15
C VAL A 98 -25.42 -6.57 28.37
N GLU A 99 -25.74 -7.51 27.50
CA GLU A 99 -26.94 -8.28 27.62
C GLU A 99 -26.94 -9.09 28.91
N THR A 100 -25.80 -9.63 29.24
CA THR A 100 -25.70 -10.40 30.48
C THR A 100 -25.95 -9.50 31.68
N LEU A 101 -25.45 -8.30 31.65
CA LEU A 101 -25.65 -7.39 32.73
C LEU A 101 -27.11 -6.96 32.88
N LEU A 102 -27.84 -6.93 31.80
CA LEU A 102 -29.18 -6.49 31.83
C LEU A 102 -30.16 -7.59 32.31
N GLN A 103 -29.66 -8.81 32.40
CA GLN A 103 -30.47 -9.86 32.89
C GLN A 103 -30.41 -9.92 34.41
#